data_64c250e9842b6eb576e829e55011d5e6
#
_entry.id   64c250e9842b6eb576e829e55011d5e6
#
_cell.length_a   1.000
_cell.length_b   1.000
_cell.length_c   1.000
_cell.angle_alpha   90.00
_cell.angle_beta   90.00
_cell.angle_gamma   90.00
#
_symmetry.space_group_name_H-M   'P 1'
#
loop_
_entity.id
_entity.type
_entity.pdbx_description
1 polymer ?
#
loop_
_entity_poly.entity_id
_entity_poly.type
_entity_poly.pdbx_seq_one_letter_code
_entity_poly.pdbx_strand_id
1 'polypeptide(L)'
;MDTGPVLYLVLLGMKAEKLKGHLDLLLLSVLSRGPGHGYEVITRLKVRSDGAFQLPEGTVYPALHRLESAGLLASGWDVVAGRRRRIYHLTPAGEAALAEQAAQWREFSGSMARVLGVSAGPALAAAGGTA
;
A
#
# COMPACT_ATOMS: atom_id res chain seq x y z
N MET A 1 -29.39 10.09 16.97
CA MET A 1 -29.09 9.85 15.56
C MET A 1 -27.84 8.98 15.47
N ASP A 2 -28.04 7.72 15.51
CA ASP A 2 -26.89 6.83 15.48
C ASP A 2 -26.82 6.10 14.15
N THR A 3 -26.37 6.82 13.13
CA THR A 3 -26.00 6.24 11.85
C THR A 3 -24.55 5.83 11.80
N GLY A 4 -23.81 6.03 12.93
CA GLY A 4 -22.38 5.86 13.00
C GLY A 4 -21.89 4.47 12.60
N PRO A 5 -22.38 3.36 13.20
CA PRO A 5 -21.87 2.03 12.85
C PRO A 5 -22.15 1.63 11.40
N VAL A 6 -23.36 1.93 10.91
CA VAL A 6 -23.75 1.60 9.52
C VAL A 6 -22.94 2.45 8.55
N LEU A 7 -22.84 3.75 8.81
CA LEU A 7 -22.05 4.65 7.98
C LEU A 7 -20.58 4.24 7.97
N TYR A 8 -20.03 3.86 9.11
CA TYR A 8 -18.65 3.39 9.21
C TYR A 8 -18.41 2.16 8.37
N LEU A 9 -19.32 1.18 8.42
CA LEU A 9 -19.22 -0.03 7.61
C LEU A 9 -19.32 0.28 6.10
N VAL A 10 -20.18 1.19 5.72
CA VAL A 10 -20.31 1.63 4.33
C VAL A 10 -19.02 2.32 3.87
N LEU A 11 -18.47 3.21 4.69
CA LEU A 11 -17.23 3.90 4.37
C LEU A 11 -16.05 2.95 4.28
N LEU A 12 -15.98 1.92 5.14
CA LEU A 12 -14.97 0.88 5.05
C LEU A 12 -15.07 0.10 3.74
N GLY A 13 -16.28 -0.24 3.34
CA GLY A 13 -16.53 -0.91 2.07
C GLY A 13 -16.11 -0.06 0.87
N MET A 14 -16.41 1.23 0.92
CA MET A 14 -16.00 2.17 -0.12
C MET A 14 -14.48 2.32 -0.20
N LYS A 15 -13.80 2.37 0.95
CA LYS A 15 -12.34 2.44 0.99
C LYS A 15 -11.71 1.18 0.42
N ALA A 16 -12.24 0.01 0.78
CA ALA A 16 -11.75 -1.26 0.26
C ALA A 16 -11.93 -1.34 -1.26
N GLU A 17 -13.06 -0.90 -1.79
CA GLU A 17 -13.30 -0.85 -3.23
C GLU A 17 -12.33 0.10 -3.94
N LYS A 18 -12.07 1.28 -3.36
CA LYS A 18 -11.14 2.25 -3.93
C LYS A 18 -9.70 1.74 -3.93
N LEU A 19 -9.33 0.94 -2.93
CA LEU A 19 -7.99 0.37 -2.85
C LEU A 19 -7.84 -0.88 -3.72
N LYS A 20 -8.93 -1.48 -4.15
CA LYS A 20 -8.89 -2.62 -5.05
C LYS A 20 -8.17 -2.23 -6.35
N GLY A 21 -7.12 -2.94 -6.70
CA GLY A 21 -6.26 -2.58 -7.81
C GLY A 21 -5.06 -1.71 -7.44
N HIS A 22 -5.03 -1.15 -6.23
CA HIS A 22 -3.90 -0.36 -5.74
C HIS A 22 -3.19 -1.00 -4.55
N LEU A 23 -3.75 -2.09 -4.02
CA LEU A 23 -3.19 -2.75 -2.84
C LEU A 23 -1.76 -3.23 -3.09
N ASP A 24 -1.50 -3.84 -4.24
CA ASP A 24 -0.17 -4.33 -4.59
C ASP A 24 0.86 -3.19 -4.60
N LEU A 25 0.51 -2.07 -5.22
CA LEU A 25 1.36 -0.89 -5.24
C LEU A 25 1.68 -0.40 -3.83
N LEU A 26 0.69 -0.36 -2.95
CA LEU A 26 0.89 0.06 -1.57
C LEU A 26 1.82 -0.89 -0.81
N LEU A 27 1.62 -2.20 -0.94
CA LEU A 27 2.43 -3.18 -0.24
C LEU A 27 3.87 -3.20 -0.77
N LEU A 28 4.04 -3.13 -2.09
CA LEU A 28 5.37 -3.05 -2.69
C LEU A 28 6.08 -1.77 -2.23
N SER A 29 5.39 -0.65 -2.18
CA SER A 29 5.95 0.62 -1.74
C SER A 29 6.40 0.58 -0.29
N VAL A 30 5.59 0.00 0.60
CA VAL A 30 5.94 -0.13 2.02
C VAL A 30 7.20 -0.97 2.17
N LEU A 31 7.28 -2.11 1.48
CA LEU A 31 8.42 -3.02 1.58
C LEU A 31 9.66 -2.53 0.83
N SER A 32 9.54 -1.55 -0.05
CA SER A 32 10.69 -0.96 -0.73
C SER A 32 11.61 -0.21 0.23
N ARG A 33 11.09 0.16 1.39
CA ARG A 33 11.87 0.89 2.41
C ARG A 33 12.52 -0.01 3.45
N GLY A 34 12.30 -1.30 3.34
CA GLY A 34 12.92 -2.29 4.21
C GLY A 34 12.03 -3.51 4.39
N PRO A 35 12.65 -4.66 4.68
CA PRO A 35 11.88 -5.87 4.96
C PRO A 35 10.96 -5.71 6.16
N GLY A 36 9.91 -6.52 6.22
CA GLY A 36 9.01 -6.51 7.35
C GLY A 36 8.06 -7.70 7.36
N HIS A 37 7.56 -8.03 8.53
CA HIS A 37 6.49 -9.01 8.66
C HIS A 37 5.12 -8.35 8.42
N GLY A 38 4.08 -9.15 8.26
CA GLY A 38 2.76 -8.63 7.87
C GLY A 38 2.21 -7.57 8.80
N TYR A 39 2.40 -7.73 10.11
CA TYR A 39 1.93 -6.74 11.09
C TYR A 39 2.67 -5.41 10.94
N GLU A 40 3.99 -5.45 10.69
CA GLU A 40 4.76 -4.23 10.43
C GLU A 40 4.29 -3.53 9.16
N VAL A 41 3.97 -4.30 8.13
CA VAL A 41 3.45 -3.74 6.88
C VAL A 41 2.15 -2.98 7.13
N ILE A 42 1.24 -3.58 7.89
CA ILE A 42 -0.03 -2.94 8.28
C ILE A 42 0.23 -1.62 9.02
N THR A 43 1.14 -1.65 10.00
CA THR A 43 1.48 -0.48 10.80
C THR A 43 2.14 0.61 9.97
N ARG A 44 3.12 0.25 9.13
CA ARG A 44 3.81 1.20 8.27
C ARG A 44 2.85 1.88 7.29
N LEU A 45 1.93 1.10 6.72
CA LEU A 45 0.94 1.63 5.79
C LEU A 45 0.02 2.64 6.47
N LYS A 46 -0.46 2.31 7.67
CA LYS A 46 -1.28 3.20 8.46
C LYS A 46 -0.55 4.52 8.77
N VAL A 47 0.69 4.42 9.25
CA VAL A 47 1.49 5.59 9.62
C VAL A 47 1.81 6.44 8.39
N ARG A 48 2.26 5.83 7.30
CA ARG A 48 2.65 6.57 6.08
C ARG A 48 1.47 7.21 5.36
N SER A 49 0.26 6.68 5.54
CA SER A 49 -0.95 7.27 4.97
C SER A 49 -1.64 8.23 5.92
N ASP A 50 -1.00 8.55 7.05
CA ASP A 50 -1.58 9.42 8.07
C ASP A 50 -2.94 8.91 8.54
N GLY A 51 -3.06 7.60 8.72
CA GLY A 51 -4.27 6.94 9.19
C GLY A 51 -5.32 6.65 8.11
N ALA A 52 -5.08 7.07 6.85
CA ALA A 52 -6.08 6.87 5.80
C ALA A 52 -6.25 5.40 5.42
N PHE A 53 -5.18 4.61 5.48
CA PHE A 53 -5.21 3.21 5.06
C PHE A 53 -4.97 2.29 6.26
N GLN A 54 -6.06 1.91 6.91
CA GLN A 54 -6.05 0.97 8.03
C GLN A 54 -6.62 -0.36 7.53
N LEU A 55 -5.72 -1.21 7.02
CA LEU A 55 -6.13 -2.47 6.40
C LEU A 55 -6.08 -3.60 7.42
N PRO A 56 -7.08 -4.50 7.39
CA PRO A 56 -7.09 -5.65 8.29
C PRO A 56 -6.15 -6.75 7.81
N GLU A 57 -5.77 -7.62 8.74
CA GLU A 57 -4.93 -8.78 8.45
C GLU A 57 -5.51 -9.65 7.34
N GLY A 58 -6.83 -9.85 7.35
CA GLY A 58 -7.53 -10.64 6.34
C GLY A 58 -7.40 -10.10 4.92
N THR A 59 -7.03 -8.85 4.76
CA THR A 59 -6.75 -8.24 3.44
C THR A 59 -5.26 -8.31 3.12
N VAL A 60 -4.40 -8.02 4.09
CA VAL A 60 -2.96 -7.86 3.85
C VAL A 60 -2.25 -9.21 3.69
N TYR A 61 -2.51 -10.18 4.56
CA TYR A 61 -1.79 -11.46 4.50
C TYR A 61 -2.04 -12.23 3.20
N PRO A 62 -3.28 -12.37 2.71
CA PRO A 62 -3.48 -13.01 1.41
C PRO A 62 -2.80 -12.29 0.25
N ALA A 63 -2.75 -10.95 0.30
CA ALA A 63 -2.08 -10.17 -0.73
C ALA A 63 -0.56 -10.38 -0.70
N LEU A 64 0.05 -10.44 0.48
CA LEU A 64 1.47 -10.76 0.61
C LEU A 64 1.79 -12.13 0.03
N HIS A 65 0.96 -13.13 0.33
CA HIS A 65 1.13 -14.50 -0.19
C HIS A 65 1.00 -14.51 -1.72
N ARG A 66 0.04 -13.77 -2.27
CA ARG A 66 -0.17 -13.68 -3.71
C ARG A 66 1.01 -13.01 -4.41
N LEU A 67 1.54 -11.96 -3.84
CA LEU A 67 2.71 -11.26 -4.38
C LEU A 67 3.96 -12.13 -4.32
N GLU A 68 4.11 -12.91 -3.26
CA GLU A 68 5.20 -13.87 -3.16
C GLU A 68 5.08 -14.97 -4.22
N SER A 69 3.87 -15.51 -4.40
CA SER A 69 3.60 -16.51 -5.44
C SER A 69 3.88 -15.98 -6.85
N ALA A 70 3.66 -14.69 -7.05
CA ALA A 70 3.96 -14.02 -8.33
C ALA A 70 5.44 -13.68 -8.51
N GLY A 71 6.28 -13.95 -7.51
CA GLY A 71 7.71 -13.68 -7.59
C GLY A 71 8.10 -12.22 -7.32
N LEU A 72 7.17 -11.40 -6.87
CA LEU A 72 7.45 -9.99 -6.57
C LEU A 72 7.96 -9.77 -5.15
N LEU A 73 7.65 -10.69 -4.24
CA LEU A 73 8.18 -10.74 -2.89
C LEU A 73 8.84 -12.09 -2.65
N ALA A 74 9.80 -12.10 -1.75
CA ALA A 74 10.34 -13.30 -1.15
C ALA A 74 10.23 -13.18 0.36
N SER A 75 10.26 -14.30 1.07
CA SER A 75 10.14 -14.27 2.52
C SER A 75 10.98 -15.37 3.15
N GLY A 76 11.29 -15.17 4.43
CA GLY A 76 11.97 -16.15 5.27
C GLY A 76 11.49 -16.01 6.69
N TRP A 77 11.79 -17.04 7.50
CA TRP A 77 11.45 -17.02 8.91
C TRP A 77 12.56 -16.35 9.71
N ASP A 78 12.16 -15.55 10.69
CA ASP A 78 13.06 -14.94 11.65
C ASP A 78 12.37 -14.82 13.00
N VAL A 79 13.13 -14.57 14.04
CA VAL A 79 12.59 -14.36 15.38
C VAL A 79 12.61 -12.87 15.68
N VAL A 80 11.42 -12.31 15.92
CA VAL A 80 11.24 -10.89 16.23
C VAL A 80 10.51 -10.78 17.56
N ALA A 81 11.12 -10.14 18.54
CA ALA A 81 10.55 -9.98 19.89
C ALA A 81 10.11 -11.33 20.49
N GLY A 82 10.95 -12.36 20.35
CA GLY A 82 10.67 -13.70 20.89
C GLY A 82 9.68 -14.52 20.10
N ARG A 83 9.15 -13.99 19.00
CA ARG A 83 8.17 -14.68 18.15
C ARG A 83 8.75 -14.98 16.78
N ARG A 84 8.43 -16.17 16.27
CA ARG A 84 8.79 -16.57 14.91
C ARG A 84 7.87 -15.83 13.94
N ARG A 85 8.47 -15.04 13.04
CA ARG A 85 7.76 -14.21 12.07
C ARG A 85 8.27 -14.49 10.67
N ARG A 86 7.37 -14.38 9.70
CA ARG A 86 7.74 -14.44 8.28
C ARG A 86 8.05 -13.01 7.82
N ILE A 87 9.28 -12.81 7.37
CA ILE A 87 9.76 -11.48 6.96
C ILE A 87 9.75 -11.42 5.43
N TYR A 88 9.04 -10.46 4.88
CA TYR A 88 8.91 -10.25 3.44
C TYR A 88 9.86 -9.16 2.97
N HIS A 89 10.36 -9.32 1.74
CA HIS A 89 11.17 -8.28 1.09
C HIS A 89 10.91 -8.29 -0.41
N LEU A 90 11.20 -7.18 -1.08
CA LEU A 90 11.07 -7.10 -2.53
C LEU A 90 12.13 -7.94 -3.22
N THR A 91 11.73 -8.63 -4.29
CA THR A 91 12.65 -9.21 -5.25
C THR A 91 13.01 -8.15 -6.29
N PRO A 92 14.03 -8.38 -7.15
CA PRO A 92 14.28 -7.48 -8.29
C PRO A 92 13.05 -7.29 -9.18
N ALA A 93 12.27 -8.36 -9.40
CA ALA A 93 11.00 -8.26 -10.14
C ALA A 93 9.99 -7.39 -9.39
N GLY A 94 9.95 -7.45 -8.06
CA GLY A 94 9.10 -6.61 -7.23
C GLY A 94 9.49 -5.14 -7.33
N GLU A 95 10.78 -4.84 -7.36
CA GLU A 95 11.27 -3.46 -7.54
C GLU A 95 10.86 -2.91 -8.90
N ALA A 96 10.99 -3.71 -9.96
CA ALA A 96 10.58 -3.30 -11.30
C ALA A 96 9.07 -3.07 -11.38
N ALA A 97 8.29 -3.96 -10.78
CA ALA A 97 6.82 -3.83 -10.73
C ALA A 97 6.41 -2.56 -9.98
N LEU A 98 7.08 -2.27 -8.87
CA LEU A 98 6.81 -1.04 -8.11
C LEU A 98 7.06 0.20 -8.96
N ALA A 99 8.19 0.26 -9.64
CA ALA A 99 8.53 1.41 -10.49
C ALA A 99 7.49 1.62 -11.59
N GLU A 100 7.06 0.55 -12.25
CA GLU A 100 6.06 0.61 -13.30
C GLU A 100 4.69 1.05 -12.77
N GLN A 101 4.23 0.43 -11.70
CA GLN A 101 2.93 0.76 -11.12
C GLN A 101 2.90 2.17 -10.54
N ALA A 102 3.99 2.62 -9.94
CA ALA A 102 4.08 3.99 -9.43
C ALA A 102 4.02 5.01 -10.58
N ALA A 103 4.68 4.72 -11.71
CA ALA A 103 4.61 5.57 -12.88
C ALA A 103 3.18 5.64 -13.45
N GLN A 104 2.50 4.51 -13.53
CA GLN A 104 1.11 4.46 -13.98
C GLN A 104 0.19 5.25 -13.06
N TRP A 105 0.41 5.16 -11.76
CA TRP A 105 -0.37 5.92 -10.79
C TRP A 105 -0.15 7.43 -10.95
N ARG A 106 1.09 7.87 -11.11
CA ARG A 106 1.39 9.30 -11.32
C ARG A 106 0.72 9.82 -12.58
N GLU A 107 0.76 9.06 -13.65
CA GLU A 107 0.10 9.44 -14.91
C GLU A 107 -1.40 9.53 -14.74
N PHE A 108 -2.01 8.52 -14.14
CA PHE A 108 -3.46 8.49 -13.89
C PHE A 108 -3.90 9.64 -12.99
N SER A 109 -3.23 9.83 -11.84
CA SER A 109 -3.59 10.88 -10.89
C SER A 109 -3.40 12.27 -11.48
N GLY A 110 -2.36 12.46 -12.30
CA GLY A 110 -2.14 13.71 -13.00
C GLY A 110 -3.25 14.01 -14.01
N SER A 111 -3.70 13.00 -14.76
CA SER A 111 -4.82 13.16 -15.69
C SER A 111 -6.12 13.48 -14.96
N MET A 112 -6.39 12.80 -13.85
CA MET A 112 -7.56 13.08 -13.01
C MET A 112 -7.52 14.51 -12.49
N ALA A 113 -6.38 14.94 -11.99
CA ALA A 113 -6.21 16.30 -11.46
C ALA A 113 -6.49 17.35 -12.52
N ARG A 114 -6.04 17.14 -13.75
CA ARG A 114 -6.28 18.06 -14.86
C ARG A 114 -7.79 18.17 -15.19
N VAL A 115 -8.48 17.05 -15.26
CA VAL A 115 -9.91 17.03 -15.56
C VAL A 115 -10.70 17.71 -14.44
N LEU A 116 -10.34 17.44 -13.19
CA LEU A 116 -11.04 17.98 -12.03
C LEU A 116 -10.69 19.45 -11.76
N GLY A 117 -9.64 19.96 -12.39
CA GLY A 117 -9.20 21.34 -12.15
C GLY A 117 -8.58 21.53 -10.76
N VAL A 118 -8.01 20.48 -10.20
CA VAL A 118 -7.35 20.53 -8.88
C VAL A 118 -5.84 20.31 -9.06
N SER A 119 -5.04 20.83 -8.15
CA SER A 119 -3.62 20.59 -8.18
C SER A 119 -3.30 19.20 -7.65
N ALA A 120 -2.21 18.60 -8.16
CA ALA A 120 -1.66 17.39 -7.59
C ALA A 120 -1.28 17.65 -6.13
N GLY A 121 -1.35 16.58 -5.31
CA GLY A 121 -1.07 16.70 -3.89
C GLY A 121 0.34 17.20 -3.59
N PRO A 122 0.58 17.69 -2.36
CA PRO A 122 1.87 18.27 -1.99
C PRO A 122 3.07 17.36 -2.22
N ALA A 123 2.93 16.06 -1.98
CA ALA A 123 4.00 15.10 -2.19
C ALA A 123 4.40 14.98 -3.66
N LEU A 124 3.43 15.00 -4.55
CA LEU A 124 3.68 14.94 -5.99
C LEU A 124 4.33 16.24 -6.49
N ALA A 125 3.87 17.38 -6.00
CA ALA A 125 4.45 18.68 -6.31
C ALA A 125 5.90 18.77 -5.82
N ALA A 126 6.19 18.28 -4.62
CA ALA A 126 7.54 18.26 -4.08
C ALA A 126 8.47 17.36 -4.91
N ALA A 127 8.00 16.21 -5.35
CA ALA A 127 8.77 15.32 -6.22
C ALA A 127 9.07 15.97 -7.57
N GLY A 128 8.12 16.69 -8.13
CA GLY A 128 8.31 17.45 -9.36
C GLY A 128 9.28 18.62 -9.21
N GLY A 129 9.28 19.26 -8.06
CA GLY A 129 10.12 20.42 -7.80
C GLY A 129 11.60 20.11 -7.61
N THR A 130 11.95 18.85 -7.37
CA THR A 130 13.34 18.44 -7.19
C THR A 130 14.00 17.95 -8.47
N ALA A 131 13.28 17.90 -9.54
CA ALA A 131 13.77 17.39 -10.82
C ALA A 131 14.74 18.37 -11.50
#